data_91ab08e04d5ab224695f73dabb68f8dd
#
_entry.id   91ab08e04d5ab224695f73dabb68f8dd
#
_cell.length_a   1.000
_cell.length_b   1.000
_cell.length_c   1.000
_cell.angle_alpha   90.00
_cell.angle_beta   90.00
_cell.angle_gamma   90.00
#
_symmetry.space_group_name_H-M   'P 1'
#
loop_
_entity.id
_entity.type
_entity.pdbx_description
1 polymer ?
#
loop_
_entity_poly.entity_id
_entity_poly.type
_entity_poly.pdbx_seq_one_letter_code
_entity_poly.pdbx_strand_id
1 'polypeptide(L)'
;MEIKHIRWIAVVGLIAIIELQYVWLVNTYKLTKESIQMKGEELFPEAALQEVFLRVSKTKKDSTVTMSVNFDAEKDMETLSNPGQWLMSYMHVSFQEIALKDFNRDVSFTDLDSIYTHMLDSIGFSAAVASCIVDSTGRVINSSSRFDINGKGILRTSPLPISLDGNRFLQGVITNPYWVIFQRMTLLLLATVLIMILVIVCIIYQIRIIVRQDKIAKLREDFSYAMIHDMKTPLSSILMGTQILETGKLDAQPEKKARYFRILKEEEEHLLSLTNKVLTLSKLENHQLKLEKETCSLRPMLEDLAEKYKAKALKHITYRWNLQVDTVYADEEFLKEALSNLIDNAVKFSGKEVEITFSSGRLPGEDYIKVHDTGFGIPLKDQSKIFEKYERASAADRSRYGGPAGFGLGLNYVLRVVEAHGGRVTLESIEGEYSEFTIYLPAEENATERKLPEEEQ
;
A
#
# COMPACT_ATOMS: atom_id res chain seq x y z
N MET A 1 2.40 -8.26 20.01
CA MET A 1 2.00 -6.85 20.16
C MET A 1 0.60 -6.72 19.56
N GLU A 2 -0.40 -6.28 20.33
CA GLU A 2 -1.78 -6.23 19.81
C GLU A 2 -1.88 -5.30 18.60
N ILE A 3 -2.64 -5.69 17.57
CA ILE A 3 -2.88 -4.92 16.33
C ILE A 3 -3.36 -3.49 16.64
N LYS A 4 -4.05 -3.30 17.78
CA LYS A 4 -4.45 -1.99 18.28
C LYS A 4 -3.27 -1.05 18.52
N HIS A 5 -2.18 -1.53 19.12
CA HIS A 5 -0.99 -0.71 19.40
C HIS A 5 -0.28 -0.29 18.11
N ILE A 6 -0.20 -1.18 17.11
CA ILE A 6 0.40 -0.87 15.81
C ILE A 6 -0.39 0.23 15.09
N ARG A 7 -1.73 0.15 15.13
CA ARG A 7 -2.59 1.20 14.55
C ARG A 7 -2.38 2.55 15.25
N TRP A 8 -2.27 2.57 16.58
CA TRP A 8 -2.01 3.79 17.34
C TRP A 8 -0.64 4.40 17.01
N ILE A 9 0.41 3.59 16.92
CA ILE A 9 1.75 4.05 16.53
C ILE A 9 1.72 4.65 15.12
N ALA A 10 1.03 4.01 14.18
CA ALA A 10 0.89 4.52 12.82
C ALA A 10 0.14 5.88 12.77
N VAL A 11 -0.92 6.04 13.55
CA VAL A 11 -1.67 7.30 13.65
C VAL A 11 -0.82 8.41 14.27
N VAL A 12 -0.10 8.12 15.36
CA VAL A 12 0.80 9.10 16.01
C VAL A 12 1.92 9.50 15.04
N GLY A 13 2.53 8.53 14.35
CA GLY A 13 3.55 8.82 13.34
C GLY A 13 3.02 9.69 12.19
N LEU A 14 1.81 9.44 11.70
CA LEU A 14 1.18 10.25 10.66
C LEU A 14 0.92 11.69 11.14
N ILE A 15 0.43 11.87 12.37
CA ILE A 15 0.22 13.20 12.97
C ILE A 15 1.55 13.95 13.06
N ALA A 16 2.61 13.30 13.55
CA ALA A 16 3.93 13.92 13.65
C ALA A 16 4.49 14.36 12.28
N ILE A 17 4.27 13.58 11.23
CA ILE A 17 4.68 13.94 9.87
C ILE A 17 3.88 15.15 9.37
N ILE A 18 2.56 15.20 9.62
CA ILE A 18 1.71 16.34 9.23
C ILE A 18 2.15 17.61 9.96
N GLU A 19 2.42 17.55 11.27
CA GLU A 19 2.92 18.69 12.05
C GLU A 19 4.27 19.18 11.53
N LEU A 20 5.20 18.26 11.27
CA LEU A 20 6.50 18.61 10.71
C LEU A 20 6.38 19.31 9.35
N GLN A 21 5.53 18.81 8.46
CA GLN A 21 5.28 19.42 7.16
C GLN A 21 4.61 20.80 7.29
N TYR A 22 3.68 20.96 8.23
CA TYR A 22 3.05 22.26 8.50
C TYR A 22 4.08 23.29 8.97
N VAL A 23 4.90 22.94 9.96
CA VAL A 23 5.96 23.83 10.47
C VAL A 23 6.94 24.23 9.36
N TRP A 24 7.35 23.25 8.55
CA TRP A 24 8.24 23.48 7.43
C TRP A 24 7.62 24.40 6.37
N LEU A 25 6.35 24.22 6.03
CA LEU A 25 5.60 25.05 5.08
C LEU A 25 5.50 26.50 5.56
N VAL A 26 5.14 26.70 6.83
CA VAL A 26 5.06 28.05 7.45
C VAL A 26 6.42 28.73 7.44
N ASN A 27 7.49 28.01 7.75
CA ASN A 27 8.84 28.57 7.74
C ASN A 27 9.29 28.95 6.31
N THR A 28 9.03 28.08 5.33
CA THR A 28 9.33 28.38 3.92
C THR A 28 8.55 29.57 3.40
N TYR A 29 7.28 29.71 3.79
CA TYR A 29 6.47 30.88 3.46
C TYR A 29 7.09 32.17 4.02
N LYS A 30 7.50 32.18 5.31
CA LYS A 30 8.15 33.33 5.94
C LYS A 30 9.43 33.71 5.23
N LEU A 31 10.33 32.75 5.00
CA LEU A 31 11.60 32.98 4.32
C LEU A 31 11.41 33.53 2.90
N THR A 32 10.44 32.99 2.17
CA THR A 32 10.12 33.48 0.81
C THR A 32 9.60 34.94 0.86
N LYS A 33 8.72 35.24 1.81
CA LYS A 33 8.19 36.58 2.01
C LYS A 33 9.32 37.60 2.36
N GLU A 34 10.20 37.25 3.28
CA GLU A 34 11.35 38.05 3.67
C GLU A 34 12.31 38.26 2.48
N SER A 35 12.54 37.21 1.69
CA SER A 35 13.36 37.31 0.48
C SER A 35 12.80 38.31 -0.55
N ILE A 36 11.45 38.29 -0.76
CA ILE A 36 10.79 39.26 -1.65
C ILE A 36 10.93 40.67 -1.12
N GLN A 37 10.74 40.85 0.18
CA GLN A 37 10.88 42.18 0.80
C GLN A 37 12.29 42.71 0.66
N MET A 38 13.30 41.92 1.01
CA MET A 38 14.71 42.30 0.88
C MET A 38 15.08 42.70 -0.55
N LYS A 39 14.67 41.91 -1.53
CA LYS A 39 14.93 42.21 -2.95
C LYS A 39 14.18 43.45 -3.42
N GLY A 40 12.95 43.66 -2.95
CA GLY A 40 12.20 44.87 -3.20
C GLY A 40 12.91 46.11 -2.63
N GLU A 41 13.42 46.05 -1.41
CA GLU A 41 14.19 47.13 -0.77
C GLU A 41 15.52 47.41 -1.49
N GLU A 42 16.20 46.35 -1.99
CA GLU A 42 17.45 46.51 -2.74
C GLU A 42 17.27 47.22 -4.09
N LEU A 43 16.20 46.87 -4.83
CA LEU A 43 15.98 47.37 -6.20
C LEU A 43 15.23 48.70 -6.27
N PHE A 44 14.44 49.06 -5.27
CA PHE A 44 13.60 50.23 -5.32
C PHE A 44 14.42 51.57 -5.42
N PRO A 45 15.52 51.79 -4.69
CA PRO A 45 16.36 52.99 -4.86
C PRO A 45 16.93 53.12 -6.29
N GLU A 46 17.32 52.00 -6.90
CA GLU A 46 17.84 51.98 -8.26
C GLU A 46 16.74 52.32 -9.27
N ALA A 47 15.53 51.75 -9.11
CA ALA A 47 14.37 52.07 -9.94
C ALA A 47 14.01 53.57 -9.84
N ALA A 48 14.05 54.15 -8.64
CA ALA A 48 13.78 55.56 -8.40
C ALA A 48 14.83 56.46 -9.04
N LEU A 49 16.10 56.05 -9.01
CA LEU A 49 17.19 56.76 -9.69
C LEU A 49 17.03 56.72 -11.22
N GLN A 50 16.70 55.57 -11.79
CA GLN A 50 16.45 55.46 -13.24
C GLN A 50 15.25 56.30 -13.68
N GLU A 51 14.18 56.39 -12.87
CA GLU A 51 13.00 57.20 -13.15
C GLU A 51 13.39 58.69 -13.24
N VAL A 52 14.17 59.20 -12.27
CA VAL A 52 14.63 60.62 -12.27
C VAL A 52 15.44 60.93 -13.51
N PHE A 53 16.38 60.06 -13.92
CA PHE A 53 17.15 60.24 -15.13
C PHE A 53 16.27 60.24 -16.37
N LEU A 54 15.31 59.36 -16.48
CA LEU A 54 14.35 59.29 -17.58
C LEU A 54 13.50 60.56 -17.66
N ARG A 55 13.02 61.07 -16.51
CA ARG A 55 12.21 62.28 -16.39
C ARG A 55 12.96 63.51 -16.85
N VAL A 56 14.21 63.66 -16.44
CA VAL A 56 15.10 64.76 -16.86
C VAL A 56 15.46 64.68 -18.33
N SER A 57 15.78 63.49 -18.84
CA SER A 57 16.12 63.27 -20.27
C SER A 57 14.97 63.54 -21.21
N LYS A 58 13.75 63.24 -20.85
CA LYS A 58 12.53 63.54 -21.64
C LYS A 58 12.27 65.04 -21.81
N THR A 59 12.91 65.90 -20.97
CA THR A 59 12.62 67.34 -20.93
C THR A 59 13.56 68.12 -21.82
N LYS A 60 14.72 67.59 -22.22
CA LYS A 60 15.74 68.33 -23.00
C LYS A 60 16.16 67.56 -24.27
N LYS A 61 15.61 67.94 -25.42
CA LYS A 61 16.04 67.44 -26.72
C LYS A 61 17.34 68.06 -27.26
N ASP A 62 17.83 69.19 -26.67
CA ASP A 62 18.87 70.00 -27.33
C ASP A 62 19.94 70.66 -26.42
N SER A 63 20.24 70.21 -25.21
CA SER A 63 21.36 70.79 -24.44
C SER A 63 22.05 69.80 -23.50
N THR A 64 23.39 69.74 -23.54
CA THR A 64 24.25 69.09 -22.55
C THR A 64 24.03 69.72 -21.19
N VAL A 65 23.43 68.98 -20.24
CA VAL A 65 23.35 69.44 -18.82
C VAL A 65 24.60 68.98 -18.12
N THR A 66 25.47 69.95 -17.82
CA THR A 66 26.59 69.75 -16.86
C THR A 66 26.00 69.92 -15.47
N MET A 67 25.74 68.85 -14.75
CA MET A 67 25.34 68.89 -13.35
C MET A 67 26.61 69.10 -12.51
N SER A 68 26.73 70.23 -11.85
CA SER A 68 27.73 70.43 -10.76
C SER A 68 27.04 70.22 -9.44
N VAL A 69 27.30 69.11 -8.76
CA VAL A 69 26.91 68.92 -7.37
C VAL A 69 27.98 69.45 -6.48
N ASN A 70 27.71 70.55 -5.74
CA ASN A 70 28.60 71.04 -4.70
C ASN A 70 28.51 70.16 -3.48
N PHE A 71 29.52 69.32 -3.29
CA PHE A 71 29.63 68.37 -2.19
C PHE A 71 30.65 68.88 -1.17
N ASP A 72 30.23 69.15 0.05
CA ASP A 72 31.13 69.54 1.17
C ASP A 72 31.51 68.27 1.93
N ALA A 73 32.45 67.50 1.32
CA ALA A 73 32.79 66.15 1.71
C ALA A 73 33.40 66.01 3.12
N GLU A 74 34.03 67.05 3.62
CA GLU A 74 34.78 66.96 4.89
C GLU A 74 33.87 66.97 6.12
N LYS A 75 32.72 67.62 6.06
CA LYS A 75 31.87 67.85 7.23
C LYS A 75 30.86 66.76 7.48
N ASP A 76 30.51 66.04 6.45
CA ASP A 76 29.40 65.06 6.50
C ASP A 76 29.88 63.59 6.54
N MET A 77 31.15 63.30 6.24
CA MET A 77 31.69 61.91 6.20
C MET A 77 32.05 61.32 7.57
N GLU A 78 32.36 62.15 8.58
CA GLU A 78 32.85 61.67 9.89
C GLU A 78 31.80 61.05 10.79
N THR A 79 30.51 61.20 10.45
CA THR A 79 29.42 60.76 11.33
C THR A 79 28.65 59.51 10.79
N LEU A 80 29.05 58.91 9.66
CA LEU A 80 28.25 57.96 8.96
C LEU A 80 28.81 56.52 9.00
N SER A 81 27.97 55.56 9.38
CA SER A 81 28.28 54.14 9.45
C SER A 81 28.47 53.45 8.08
N ASN A 82 28.05 54.09 6.97
CA ASN A 82 28.20 53.57 5.60
C ASN A 82 28.26 54.71 4.57
N PRO A 83 29.46 55.24 4.24
CA PRO A 83 29.63 56.40 3.36
C PRO A 83 29.10 56.21 1.94
N GLY A 84 29.14 54.99 1.39
CA GLY A 84 28.65 54.71 0.05
C GLY A 84 27.12 54.78 -0.08
N GLN A 85 26.42 54.30 0.92
CA GLN A 85 24.96 54.32 0.95
C GLN A 85 24.41 55.74 1.16
N TRP A 86 25.10 56.52 1.98
CA TRP A 86 24.78 57.94 2.17
C TRP A 86 24.99 58.78 0.90
N LEU A 87 26.09 58.56 0.17
CA LEU A 87 26.38 59.27 -1.06
C LEU A 87 25.29 58.98 -2.12
N MET A 88 24.88 57.73 -2.25
CA MET A 88 23.80 57.37 -3.16
C MET A 88 22.46 58.01 -2.79
N SER A 89 22.12 58.02 -1.49
CA SER A 89 20.90 58.69 -1.01
C SER A 89 20.94 60.19 -1.24
N TYR A 90 22.07 60.84 -0.95
CA TYR A 90 22.25 62.27 -1.18
C TYR A 90 22.17 62.63 -2.68
N MET A 91 22.83 61.88 -3.53
CA MET A 91 22.73 62.06 -4.98
C MET A 91 21.28 61.93 -5.44
N HIS A 92 20.58 60.89 -4.97
CA HIS A 92 19.18 60.66 -5.33
C HIS A 92 18.30 61.87 -4.95
N VAL A 93 18.40 62.36 -3.69
CA VAL A 93 17.65 63.54 -3.23
C VAL A 93 17.99 64.78 -4.05
N SER A 94 19.26 65.00 -4.34
CA SER A 94 19.72 66.17 -5.12
C SER A 94 19.16 66.13 -6.55
N PHE A 95 19.18 64.97 -7.21
CA PHE A 95 18.59 64.81 -8.54
C PHE A 95 17.08 65.00 -8.53
N GLN A 96 16.37 64.49 -7.52
CA GLN A 96 14.92 64.69 -7.38
C GLN A 96 14.57 66.16 -7.21
N GLU A 97 15.35 66.88 -6.41
CA GLU A 97 15.10 68.29 -6.14
C GLU A 97 15.40 69.21 -7.36
N ILE A 98 16.47 68.88 -8.11
CA ILE A 98 16.78 69.57 -9.37
C ILE A 98 15.61 69.29 -10.37
N ALA A 99 15.13 68.10 -10.48
CA ALA A 99 14.01 67.75 -11.36
C ALA A 99 12.72 68.52 -11.01
N LEU A 100 12.47 68.70 -9.70
CA LEU A 100 11.31 69.44 -9.23
C LEU A 100 11.47 70.96 -9.36
N LYS A 101 12.61 71.57 -8.95
CA LYS A 101 12.80 73.01 -8.89
C LYS A 101 13.17 73.63 -10.26
N ASP A 102 14.08 72.94 -11.00
CA ASP A 102 14.59 73.53 -12.27
C ASP A 102 13.74 73.13 -13.45
N PHE A 103 13.10 71.98 -13.40
CA PHE A 103 12.28 71.46 -14.51
C PHE A 103 10.78 71.44 -14.21
N ASN A 104 10.35 71.80 -13.01
CA ASN A 104 8.95 71.78 -12.56
C ASN A 104 8.24 70.42 -12.89
N ARG A 105 8.97 69.34 -12.65
CA ARG A 105 8.49 67.95 -12.90
C ARG A 105 8.52 67.12 -11.61
N ASP A 106 7.35 66.74 -11.09
CA ASP A 106 7.22 65.80 -9.98
C ASP A 106 7.38 64.35 -10.43
N VAL A 107 7.51 63.41 -9.51
CA VAL A 107 7.71 61.98 -9.75
C VAL A 107 6.67 61.42 -10.71
N SER A 108 7.12 60.73 -11.72
CA SER A 108 6.22 59.98 -12.68
C SER A 108 5.98 58.58 -12.12
N PHE A 109 4.89 58.38 -11.39
CA PHE A 109 4.53 57.06 -10.86
C PHE A 109 4.40 55.99 -11.96
N THR A 110 3.92 56.35 -13.16
CA THR A 110 3.76 55.39 -14.25
C THR A 110 5.10 54.87 -14.77
N ASP A 111 6.10 55.75 -14.91
CA ASP A 111 7.44 55.34 -15.35
C ASP A 111 8.15 54.57 -14.22
N LEU A 112 8.03 55.00 -12.98
CA LEU A 112 8.62 54.36 -11.80
C LEU A 112 8.06 52.93 -11.61
N ASP A 113 6.74 52.80 -11.61
CA ASP A 113 6.08 51.51 -11.46
C ASP A 113 6.49 50.56 -12.60
N SER A 114 6.61 51.05 -13.83
CA SER A 114 7.07 50.25 -14.97
C SER A 114 8.52 49.78 -14.82
N ILE A 115 9.43 50.67 -14.44
CA ILE A 115 10.86 50.38 -14.22
C ILE A 115 10.97 49.34 -13.08
N TYR A 116 10.33 49.61 -11.96
CA TYR A 116 10.39 48.74 -10.78
C TYR A 116 9.80 47.37 -11.04
N THR A 117 8.67 47.30 -11.76
CA THR A 117 8.09 46.03 -12.22
C THR A 117 9.08 45.25 -13.09
N HIS A 118 9.69 45.91 -14.08
CA HIS A 118 10.65 45.26 -14.99
C HIS A 118 11.90 44.75 -14.22
N MET A 119 12.38 45.50 -13.24
CA MET A 119 13.50 45.09 -12.40
C MET A 119 13.17 43.88 -11.56
N LEU A 120 11.99 43.83 -10.94
CA LEU A 120 11.52 42.68 -10.18
C LEU A 120 11.31 41.47 -11.08
N ASP A 121 10.73 41.66 -12.26
CA ASP A 121 10.53 40.58 -13.25
C ASP A 121 11.85 39.98 -13.72
N SER A 122 12.91 40.78 -13.89
CA SER A 122 14.24 40.32 -14.32
C SER A 122 14.89 39.37 -13.33
N ILE A 123 14.53 39.43 -12.05
CA ILE A 123 14.98 38.49 -11.00
C ILE A 123 13.95 37.42 -10.66
N GLY A 124 12.89 37.32 -11.49
CA GLY A 124 11.85 36.29 -11.37
C GLY A 124 10.80 36.57 -10.29
N PHE A 125 10.55 37.83 -9.99
CA PHE A 125 9.48 38.27 -9.08
C PHE A 125 8.41 39.05 -9.87
N SER A 126 7.54 38.34 -10.57
CA SER A 126 6.40 38.95 -11.29
C SER A 126 5.32 39.39 -10.32
N ALA A 127 5.53 40.57 -9.71
CA ALA A 127 4.62 41.16 -8.76
C ALA A 127 4.03 42.48 -9.30
N ALA A 128 2.76 42.73 -9.00
CA ALA A 128 2.20 44.06 -9.23
C ALA A 128 2.76 45.03 -8.20
N VAL A 129 3.24 46.16 -8.69
CA VAL A 129 3.81 47.20 -7.85
C VAL A 129 3.05 48.51 -7.97
N ALA A 130 3.12 49.32 -6.95
CA ALA A 130 2.66 50.67 -6.93
C ALA A 130 3.69 51.52 -6.15
N SER A 131 3.85 52.77 -6.49
CA SER A 131 4.68 53.70 -5.73
C SER A 131 3.83 54.81 -5.09
N CYS A 132 4.26 55.31 -3.98
CA CYS A 132 3.60 56.40 -3.29
C CYS A 132 4.62 57.38 -2.68
N ILE A 133 4.20 58.63 -2.50
CA ILE A 133 4.90 59.63 -1.73
C ILE A 133 4.22 59.69 -0.36
N VAL A 134 5.04 59.58 0.71
CA VAL A 134 4.59 59.66 2.10
C VAL A 134 5.25 60.85 2.80
N ASP A 135 4.58 61.36 3.82
CA ASP A 135 5.16 62.37 4.72
C ASP A 135 6.04 61.75 5.80
N SER A 136 6.65 62.58 6.64
CA SER A 136 7.47 62.16 7.78
C SER A 136 6.71 61.33 8.81
N THR A 137 5.38 61.34 8.77
CA THR A 137 4.49 60.53 9.64
C THR A 137 4.07 59.23 9.00
N GLY A 138 4.46 58.96 7.73
CA GLY A 138 4.06 57.80 6.99
C GLY A 138 2.67 57.89 6.31
N ARG A 139 2.05 59.10 6.30
CA ARG A 139 0.78 59.29 5.56
C ARG A 139 1.05 59.45 4.08
N VAL A 140 0.24 58.83 3.28
CA VAL A 140 0.32 58.94 1.82
C VAL A 140 -0.16 60.32 1.37
N ILE A 141 0.72 61.10 0.73
CA ILE A 141 0.43 62.38 0.14
C ILE A 141 -0.08 62.21 -1.28
N ASN A 142 0.59 61.36 -2.06
CA ASN A 142 0.25 61.08 -3.45
C ASN A 142 0.63 59.64 -3.79
N SER A 143 -0.06 59.01 -4.75
CA SER A 143 0.20 57.61 -5.11
C SER A 143 -0.17 57.29 -6.52
N SER A 144 0.39 56.23 -7.03
CA SER A 144 -0.09 55.55 -8.23
C SER A 144 -1.54 55.14 -8.06
N SER A 145 -2.42 55.55 -8.97
CA SER A 145 -3.87 55.29 -8.91
C SER A 145 -4.28 53.83 -9.20
N ARG A 146 -3.30 52.93 -9.44
CA ARG A 146 -3.57 51.61 -9.93
C ARG A 146 -4.05 50.58 -8.88
N PHE A 147 -3.71 50.79 -7.60
CA PHE A 147 -3.96 49.76 -6.58
C PHE A 147 -4.30 50.35 -5.22
N ASP A 148 -5.04 49.58 -4.39
CA ASP A 148 -5.26 49.94 -2.97
C ASP A 148 -3.98 49.74 -2.17
N ILE A 149 -3.32 50.88 -1.85
CA ILE A 149 -2.05 50.90 -1.13
C ILE A 149 -2.23 50.54 0.35
N ASN A 150 -3.45 50.54 0.87
CA ASN A 150 -3.76 50.25 2.27
C ASN A 150 -4.26 48.82 2.50
N GLY A 151 -4.25 47.96 1.48
CA GLY A 151 -4.69 46.59 1.53
C GLY A 151 -3.92 45.72 2.53
N LYS A 152 -4.56 44.70 3.08
CA LYS A 152 -3.88 43.71 3.93
C LYS A 152 -2.88 42.87 3.12
N GLY A 153 -1.68 42.67 3.65
CA GLY A 153 -0.68 41.75 3.09
C GLY A 153 0.23 42.32 2.01
N ILE A 154 0.23 43.65 1.83
CA ILE A 154 1.20 44.36 0.99
C ILE A 154 2.58 44.39 1.65
N LEU A 155 3.63 44.39 0.82
CA LEU A 155 5.01 44.63 1.28
C LEU A 155 5.41 46.03 0.89
N ARG A 156 5.98 46.78 1.82
CA ARG A 156 6.45 48.16 1.62
C ARG A 156 7.94 48.18 1.71
N THR A 157 8.59 48.95 0.83
CA THR A 157 10.02 49.24 0.94
C THR A 157 10.26 50.31 2.02
N SER A 158 11.51 50.45 2.46
CA SER A 158 11.93 51.56 3.29
C SER A 158 11.66 52.88 2.56
N PRO A 159 11.19 53.92 3.26
CA PRO A 159 10.91 55.21 2.63
C PRO A 159 12.23 55.89 2.20
N LEU A 160 12.30 56.28 0.93
CA LEU A 160 13.45 56.92 0.32
C LEU A 160 13.23 58.44 0.28
N PRO A 161 14.09 59.28 0.89
CA PRO A 161 13.90 60.73 0.88
C PRO A 161 14.01 61.29 -0.54
N ILE A 162 13.11 62.21 -0.92
CA ILE A 162 13.06 62.86 -2.23
C ILE A 162 13.10 64.40 -2.12
N SER A 163 13.17 64.96 -0.90
CA SER A 163 13.26 66.39 -0.65
C SER A 163 14.27 66.68 0.47
N LEU A 164 15.04 67.72 0.33
CA LEU A 164 15.97 68.20 1.35
C LEU A 164 15.25 68.69 2.61
N ASP A 165 13.99 69.13 2.50
CA ASP A 165 13.18 69.55 3.65
C ASP A 165 12.75 68.37 4.55
N GLY A 166 13.05 67.13 4.20
CA GLY A 166 12.73 65.94 4.99
C GLY A 166 11.24 65.65 5.16
N ASN A 167 10.37 66.25 4.36
CA ASN A 167 8.92 66.12 4.47
C ASN A 167 8.29 65.18 3.39
N ARG A 168 9.08 64.75 2.41
CA ARG A 168 8.60 63.89 1.32
C ARG A 168 9.51 62.68 1.14
N PHE A 169 8.90 61.51 1.18
CA PHE A 169 9.61 60.26 0.98
C PHE A 169 8.90 59.45 -0.10
N LEU A 170 9.66 58.80 -0.95
CA LEU A 170 9.16 57.85 -1.96
C LEU A 170 9.20 56.45 -1.39
N GLN A 171 8.12 55.68 -1.56
CA GLN A 171 8.02 54.35 -1.06
C GLN A 171 7.43 53.43 -2.12
N GLY A 172 8.10 52.30 -2.38
CA GLY A 172 7.59 51.22 -3.23
C GLY A 172 6.66 50.33 -2.45
N VAL A 173 5.62 49.85 -3.11
CA VAL A 173 4.61 48.95 -2.55
C VAL A 173 4.45 47.77 -3.50
N ILE A 174 4.76 46.58 -3.00
CA ILE A 174 4.51 45.35 -3.71
C ILE A 174 3.10 44.87 -3.30
N THR A 175 2.18 44.91 -4.26
CA THR A 175 0.81 44.49 -4.07
C THR A 175 0.68 43.02 -4.43
N ASN A 176 -0.18 42.28 -3.72
CA ASN A 176 -0.46 40.88 -3.96
C ASN A 176 0.78 39.94 -3.96
N PRO A 177 1.65 39.98 -2.95
CA PRO A 177 2.83 39.12 -2.87
C PRO A 177 2.48 37.64 -2.75
N TYR A 178 1.23 37.30 -2.36
CA TYR A 178 0.76 35.94 -2.18
C TYR A 178 0.84 35.12 -3.47
N TRP A 179 0.53 35.71 -4.63
CA TRP A 179 0.58 35.00 -5.91
C TRP A 179 2.02 34.59 -6.27
N VAL A 180 2.97 35.51 -6.06
CA VAL A 180 4.40 35.26 -6.33
C VAL A 180 4.96 34.19 -5.39
N ILE A 181 4.61 34.26 -4.11
CA ILE A 181 5.00 33.28 -3.10
C ILE A 181 4.42 31.90 -3.49
N PHE A 182 3.13 31.85 -3.83
CA PHE A 182 2.46 30.62 -4.23
C PHE A 182 3.11 29.99 -5.48
N GLN A 183 3.38 30.79 -6.51
CA GLN A 183 4.02 30.32 -7.74
C GLN A 183 5.41 29.72 -7.47
N ARG A 184 6.23 30.33 -6.64
CA ARG A 184 7.54 29.80 -6.24
C ARG A 184 7.44 28.53 -5.40
N MET A 185 6.41 28.41 -4.58
CA MET A 185 6.19 27.25 -3.72
C MET A 185 5.42 26.11 -4.39
N THR A 186 4.87 26.30 -5.59
CA THR A 186 3.99 25.31 -6.24
C THR A 186 4.65 23.94 -6.39
N LEU A 187 5.87 23.88 -6.93
CA LEU A 187 6.58 22.60 -7.11
C LEU A 187 6.83 21.91 -5.75
N LEU A 188 7.17 22.68 -4.77
CA LEU A 188 7.44 22.23 -3.40
C LEU A 188 6.16 21.71 -2.74
N LEU A 189 5.04 22.41 -2.90
CA LEU A 189 3.72 21.97 -2.42
C LEU A 189 3.29 20.67 -3.08
N LEU A 190 3.46 20.55 -4.39
CA LEU A 190 3.16 19.30 -5.11
C LEU A 190 4.03 18.15 -4.60
N ALA A 191 5.31 18.39 -4.38
CA ALA A 191 6.22 17.37 -3.84
C ALA A 191 5.81 16.92 -2.43
N THR A 192 5.41 17.85 -1.53
CA THR A 192 4.96 17.49 -0.19
C THR A 192 3.67 16.68 -0.19
N VAL A 193 2.71 17.05 -1.06
CA VAL A 193 1.46 16.29 -1.22
C VAL A 193 1.75 14.88 -1.75
N LEU A 194 2.63 14.76 -2.74
CA LEU A 194 3.02 13.46 -3.29
C LEU A 194 3.67 12.55 -2.23
N ILE A 195 4.60 13.10 -1.44
CA ILE A 195 5.25 12.37 -0.35
C ILE A 195 4.22 11.92 0.70
N MET A 196 3.27 12.80 1.06
CA MET A 196 2.21 12.47 2.02
C MET A 196 1.35 11.30 1.50
N ILE A 197 0.93 11.33 0.24
CA ILE A 197 0.16 10.24 -0.38
C ILE A 197 0.97 8.94 -0.33
N LEU A 198 2.26 8.98 -0.69
CA LEU A 198 3.14 7.81 -0.66
C LEU A 198 3.22 7.20 0.75
N VAL A 199 3.42 8.03 1.77
CA VAL A 199 3.48 7.58 3.17
C VAL A 199 2.17 6.92 3.60
N ILE A 200 1.01 7.53 3.27
CA ILE A 200 -0.30 6.95 3.59
C ILE A 200 -0.48 5.59 2.91
N VAL A 201 -0.14 5.48 1.63
CA VAL A 201 -0.22 4.20 0.89
C VAL A 201 0.69 3.13 1.52
N CYS A 202 1.93 3.50 1.88
CA CYS A 202 2.86 2.59 2.57
C CYS A 202 2.30 2.10 3.91
N ILE A 203 1.72 2.99 4.71
CA ILE A 203 1.13 2.62 6.01
C ILE A 203 -0.05 1.67 5.82
N ILE A 204 -0.95 1.96 4.87
CA ILE A 204 -2.10 1.08 4.58
C ILE A 204 -1.61 -0.31 4.13
N TYR A 205 -0.60 -0.36 3.27
CA TYR A 205 -0.01 -1.60 2.79
C TYR A 205 0.61 -2.42 3.93
N GLN A 206 1.40 -1.79 4.80
CA GLN A 206 2.00 -2.44 5.98
C GLN A 206 0.93 -2.99 6.94
N ILE A 207 -0.12 -2.22 7.22
CA ILE A 207 -1.22 -2.68 8.09
C ILE A 207 -1.89 -3.93 7.48
N ARG A 208 -2.12 -3.96 6.17
CA ARG A 208 -2.70 -5.14 5.49
C ARG A 208 -1.80 -6.37 5.62
N ILE A 209 -0.49 -6.21 5.46
CA ILE A 209 0.48 -7.31 5.62
C ILE A 209 0.42 -7.85 7.05
N ILE A 210 0.49 -6.97 8.06
CA ILE A 210 0.49 -7.37 9.47
C ILE A 210 -0.81 -8.12 9.82
N VAL A 211 -1.98 -7.62 9.39
CA VAL A 211 -3.26 -8.29 9.64
C VAL A 211 -3.30 -9.67 8.98
N ARG A 212 -2.76 -9.79 7.77
CA ARG A 212 -2.68 -11.09 7.08
C ARG A 212 -1.75 -12.06 7.78
N GLN A 213 -0.58 -11.60 8.24
CA GLN A 213 0.38 -12.42 8.98
C GLN A 213 -0.21 -12.89 10.32
N ASP A 214 -0.91 -12.03 11.06
CA ASP A 214 -1.56 -12.38 12.33
C ASP A 214 -2.64 -13.46 12.11
N LYS A 215 -3.43 -13.31 11.03
CA LYS A 215 -4.43 -14.34 10.66
C LYS A 215 -3.76 -15.70 10.40
N ILE A 216 -2.67 -15.71 9.61
CA ILE A 216 -1.94 -16.95 9.29
C ILE A 216 -1.32 -17.55 10.56
N ALA A 217 -0.75 -16.70 11.44
CA ALA A 217 -0.18 -17.17 12.68
C ALA A 217 -1.22 -17.84 13.59
N LYS A 218 -2.40 -17.24 13.73
CA LYS A 218 -3.51 -17.83 14.49
C LYS A 218 -4.00 -19.14 13.90
N LEU A 219 -4.20 -19.19 12.57
CA LEU A 219 -4.60 -20.42 11.90
C LEU A 219 -3.58 -21.55 12.12
N ARG A 220 -2.29 -21.21 12.09
CA ARG A 220 -1.21 -22.16 12.38
C ARG A 220 -1.22 -22.64 13.84
N GLU A 221 -1.50 -21.75 14.77
CA GLU A 221 -1.63 -22.07 16.21
C GLU A 221 -2.82 -22.99 16.44
N ASP A 222 -4.01 -22.64 15.95
CA ASP A 222 -5.24 -23.44 16.05
C ASP A 222 -5.06 -24.85 15.43
N PHE A 223 -4.37 -24.93 14.29
CA PHE A 223 -4.01 -26.20 13.67
C PHE A 223 -3.10 -27.03 14.58
N SER A 224 -2.05 -26.41 15.16
CA SER A 224 -1.12 -27.13 16.05
C SER A 224 -1.86 -27.71 17.24
N TYR A 225 -2.77 -26.94 17.85
CA TYR A 225 -3.60 -27.43 18.95
C TYR A 225 -4.52 -28.57 18.53
N ALA A 226 -5.21 -28.44 17.39
CA ALA A 226 -6.08 -29.49 16.89
C ALA A 226 -5.31 -30.78 16.58
N MET A 227 -4.13 -30.65 15.95
CA MET A 227 -3.26 -31.78 15.63
C MET A 227 -2.79 -32.52 16.90
N ILE A 228 -2.32 -31.77 17.90
CA ILE A 228 -1.88 -32.35 19.17
C ILE A 228 -3.06 -33.08 19.86
N HIS A 229 -4.24 -32.49 19.85
CA HIS A 229 -5.44 -33.08 20.41
C HIS A 229 -5.80 -34.40 19.73
N ASP A 230 -5.82 -34.43 18.38
CA ASP A 230 -6.22 -35.60 17.62
C ASP A 230 -5.16 -36.71 17.60
N MET A 231 -3.88 -36.35 17.81
CA MET A 231 -2.81 -37.34 18.08
C MET A 231 -2.87 -37.90 19.49
N LYS A 232 -3.33 -37.10 20.48
CA LYS A 232 -3.43 -37.53 21.87
C LYS A 232 -4.45 -38.66 22.07
N THR A 233 -5.56 -38.61 21.33
CA THR A 233 -6.64 -39.60 21.45
C THR A 233 -6.19 -41.02 21.10
N PRO A 234 -5.64 -41.31 19.88
CA PRO A 234 -5.13 -42.63 19.53
C PRO A 234 -3.96 -43.05 20.44
N LEU A 235 -3.09 -42.12 20.79
CA LEU A 235 -1.99 -42.40 21.70
C LEU A 235 -2.50 -42.85 23.08
N SER A 236 -3.55 -42.20 23.58
CA SER A 236 -4.20 -42.62 24.89
C SER A 236 -4.89 -43.95 24.74
N SER A 237 -5.52 -44.27 23.60
CA SER A 237 -6.13 -45.60 23.35
C SER A 237 -5.06 -46.68 23.31
N ILE A 238 -3.92 -46.42 22.65
CA ILE A 238 -2.78 -47.36 22.59
C ILE A 238 -2.24 -47.58 24.04
N LEU A 239 -1.99 -46.52 24.80
CA LEU A 239 -1.49 -46.62 26.15
C LEU A 239 -2.43 -47.42 27.07
N MET A 240 -3.74 -47.13 27.02
CA MET A 240 -4.73 -47.82 27.82
C MET A 240 -4.85 -49.32 27.38
N GLY A 241 -4.88 -49.58 26.08
CA GLY A 241 -4.94 -50.93 25.57
C GLY A 241 -3.73 -51.78 25.92
N THR A 242 -2.51 -51.21 25.87
CA THR A 242 -1.28 -51.88 26.28
C THR A 242 -1.28 -52.19 27.77
N GLN A 243 -1.69 -51.20 28.62
CA GLN A 243 -1.82 -51.43 30.05
C GLN A 243 -2.80 -52.57 30.40
N ILE A 244 -3.94 -52.65 29.73
CA ILE A 244 -4.91 -53.71 29.94
C ILE A 244 -4.32 -55.08 29.54
N LEU A 245 -3.61 -55.16 28.41
CA LEU A 245 -2.96 -56.38 27.96
C LEU A 245 -1.83 -56.81 28.95
N GLU A 246 -1.08 -55.88 29.47
CA GLU A 246 0.01 -56.13 30.42
C GLU A 246 -0.47 -56.71 31.75
N THR A 247 -1.71 -56.40 32.17
CA THR A 247 -2.29 -57.01 33.39
C THR A 247 -2.49 -58.52 33.34
N GLY A 248 -2.39 -59.14 32.16
CA GLY A 248 -2.66 -60.60 31.96
C GLY A 248 -4.12 -61.02 32.16
N LYS A 249 -5.03 -60.11 32.51
CA LYS A 249 -6.45 -60.43 32.78
C LYS A 249 -7.20 -60.95 31.57
N LEU A 250 -6.69 -60.68 30.39
CA LEU A 250 -7.28 -61.11 29.10
C LEU A 250 -6.68 -62.42 28.58
N ASP A 251 -5.72 -63.02 29.24
CA ASP A 251 -5.10 -64.29 28.78
C ASP A 251 -6.06 -65.45 28.75
N ALA A 252 -7.05 -65.48 29.66
CA ALA A 252 -8.15 -66.43 29.66
C ALA A 252 -9.27 -66.16 28.65
N GLN A 253 -9.21 -65.05 27.89
CA GLN A 253 -10.23 -64.58 26.95
C GLN A 253 -9.61 -64.20 25.59
N PRO A 254 -9.21 -65.19 24.79
CA PRO A 254 -8.43 -64.99 23.59
C PRO A 254 -9.14 -64.10 22.55
N GLU A 255 -10.45 -64.16 22.43
CA GLU A 255 -11.23 -63.32 21.51
C GLU A 255 -11.16 -61.82 21.91
N LYS A 256 -11.27 -61.52 23.20
CA LYS A 256 -11.15 -60.15 23.68
C LYS A 256 -9.71 -59.62 23.53
N LYS A 257 -8.72 -60.46 23.83
CA LYS A 257 -7.32 -60.16 23.63
C LYS A 257 -7.02 -59.82 22.15
N ALA A 258 -7.51 -60.61 21.23
CA ALA A 258 -7.40 -60.39 19.79
C ALA A 258 -8.08 -59.04 19.35
N ARG A 259 -9.23 -58.72 19.95
CA ARG A 259 -9.94 -57.47 19.68
C ARG A 259 -9.11 -56.26 20.13
N TYR A 260 -8.49 -56.32 21.33
CA TYR A 260 -7.61 -55.23 21.81
C TYR A 260 -6.40 -55.02 20.88
N PHE A 261 -5.74 -56.14 20.47
CA PHE A 261 -4.64 -55.99 19.48
C PHE A 261 -5.08 -55.40 18.18
N ARG A 262 -6.27 -55.69 17.70
CA ARG A 262 -6.82 -55.09 16.46
C ARG A 262 -7.02 -53.56 16.66
N ILE A 263 -7.62 -53.16 17.80
CA ILE A 263 -7.80 -51.72 18.10
C ILE A 263 -6.45 -51.03 18.18
N LEU A 264 -5.45 -51.63 18.85
CA LEU A 264 -4.10 -51.01 18.93
C LEU A 264 -3.48 -50.83 17.57
N LYS A 265 -3.62 -51.81 16.67
CA LYS A 265 -3.11 -51.75 15.31
C LYS A 265 -3.84 -50.70 14.46
N GLU A 266 -5.14 -50.60 14.60
CA GLU A 266 -5.94 -49.58 13.91
C GLU A 266 -5.53 -48.14 14.35
N GLU A 267 -5.27 -47.94 15.65
CA GLU A 267 -4.84 -46.64 16.18
C GLU A 267 -3.38 -46.29 15.77
N GLU A 268 -2.48 -47.30 15.72
CA GLU A 268 -1.13 -47.15 15.19
C GLU A 268 -1.12 -46.74 13.71
N GLU A 269 -1.90 -47.44 12.86
CA GLU A 269 -2.05 -47.14 11.45
C GLU A 269 -2.64 -45.71 11.25
N HIS A 270 -3.60 -45.32 12.10
CA HIS A 270 -4.17 -43.97 12.11
C HIS A 270 -3.12 -42.89 12.39
N LEU A 271 -2.30 -43.06 13.44
CA LEU A 271 -1.22 -42.15 13.79
C LEU A 271 -0.18 -42.02 12.68
N LEU A 272 0.18 -43.16 12.07
CA LEU A 272 1.15 -43.20 10.97
C LEU A 272 0.61 -42.41 9.73
N SER A 273 -0.66 -42.61 9.42
CA SER A 273 -1.33 -41.88 8.33
C SER A 273 -1.33 -40.38 8.58
N LEU A 274 -1.66 -39.94 9.81
CA LEU A 274 -1.62 -38.51 10.18
C LEU A 274 -0.22 -37.90 10.03
N THR A 275 0.79 -38.63 10.53
CA THR A 275 2.18 -38.17 10.46
C THR A 275 2.65 -38.06 8.98
N ASN A 276 2.32 -39.03 8.16
CA ASN A 276 2.64 -39.03 6.73
C ASN A 276 1.97 -37.87 5.98
N LYS A 277 0.69 -37.58 6.29
CA LYS A 277 -0.02 -36.44 5.70
C LYS A 277 0.68 -35.12 5.97
N VAL A 278 1.11 -34.88 7.22
CA VAL A 278 1.82 -33.67 7.59
C VAL A 278 3.18 -33.56 6.89
N LEU A 279 3.91 -34.65 6.86
CA LEU A 279 5.21 -34.71 6.19
C LEU A 279 5.10 -34.47 4.68
N THR A 280 4.12 -35.10 4.02
CA THR A 280 3.86 -34.93 2.59
C THR A 280 3.45 -33.50 2.26
N LEU A 281 2.56 -32.89 3.06
CA LEU A 281 2.21 -31.47 2.90
C LEU A 281 3.44 -30.57 3.04
N SER A 282 4.32 -30.84 4.01
CA SER A 282 5.55 -30.06 4.18
C SER A 282 6.49 -30.20 2.97
N LYS A 283 6.61 -31.39 2.39
CA LYS A 283 7.41 -31.61 1.17
C LYS A 283 6.79 -30.93 -0.06
N LEU A 284 5.47 -30.98 -0.20
CA LEU A 284 4.74 -30.30 -1.28
C LEU A 284 4.91 -28.76 -1.21
N GLU A 285 4.82 -28.18 -0.02
CA GLU A 285 4.99 -26.73 0.18
C GLU A 285 6.40 -26.24 -0.15
N ASN A 286 7.40 -27.08 0.09
CA ASN A 286 8.81 -26.74 -0.19
C ASN A 286 9.24 -27.16 -1.61
N HIS A 287 8.32 -27.59 -2.47
CA HIS A 287 8.60 -28.12 -3.81
C HIS A 287 9.65 -29.25 -3.83
N GLN A 288 9.71 -30.03 -2.73
CA GLN A 288 10.68 -31.10 -2.54
C GLN A 288 10.11 -32.48 -2.89
N LEU A 289 8.82 -32.56 -3.21
CA LEU A 289 8.18 -33.82 -3.61
C LEU A 289 8.54 -34.14 -5.05
N LYS A 290 9.16 -35.29 -5.27
CA LYS A 290 9.36 -35.89 -6.60
C LYS A 290 8.20 -36.85 -6.84
N LEU A 291 7.43 -36.61 -7.89
CA LEU A 291 6.33 -37.47 -8.30
C LEU A 291 6.84 -38.51 -9.30
N GLU A 292 6.46 -39.77 -9.09
CA GLU A 292 6.68 -40.86 -10.03
C GLU A 292 5.40 -41.08 -10.82
N LYS A 293 5.24 -40.29 -11.91
CA LYS A 293 4.03 -40.32 -12.73
C LYS A 293 4.03 -41.52 -13.69
N GLU A 294 2.95 -42.26 -13.68
CA GLU A 294 2.71 -43.40 -14.56
C GLU A 294 1.26 -43.41 -15.03
N THR A 295 0.91 -44.32 -15.97
CA THR A 295 -0.45 -44.50 -16.42
C THR A 295 -1.22 -45.31 -15.39
N CYS A 296 -2.08 -44.69 -14.61
CA CYS A 296 -2.86 -45.29 -13.53
C CYS A 296 -4.25 -45.71 -14.01
N SER A 297 -4.72 -46.89 -13.60
CA SER A 297 -6.07 -47.33 -13.84
C SER A 297 -7.04 -46.78 -12.80
N LEU A 298 -8.00 -45.97 -13.23
CA LEU A 298 -8.95 -45.30 -12.33
C LEU A 298 -9.97 -46.26 -11.70
N ARG A 299 -10.54 -47.15 -12.49
CA ARG A 299 -11.60 -48.04 -12.02
C ARG A 299 -11.16 -48.91 -10.83
N PRO A 300 -10.06 -49.67 -10.88
CA PRO A 300 -9.61 -50.49 -9.74
C PRO A 300 -9.31 -49.65 -8.51
N MET A 301 -8.68 -48.48 -8.71
CA MET A 301 -8.33 -47.55 -7.62
C MET A 301 -9.58 -47.03 -6.90
N LEU A 302 -10.59 -46.60 -7.64
CA LEU A 302 -11.85 -46.10 -7.10
C LEU A 302 -12.69 -47.19 -6.46
N GLU A 303 -12.71 -48.39 -7.02
CA GLU A 303 -13.42 -49.58 -6.45
C GLU A 303 -12.79 -49.97 -5.09
N ASP A 304 -11.45 -50.03 -4.99
CA ASP A 304 -10.75 -50.29 -3.72
C ASP A 304 -11.10 -49.26 -2.67
N LEU A 305 -11.10 -47.95 -3.04
CA LEU A 305 -11.52 -46.87 -2.13
C LEU A 305 -12.98 -46.99 -1.72
N ALA A 306 -13.87 -47.30 -2.64
CA ALA A 306 -15.30 -47.46 -2.38
C ALA A 306 -15.57 -48.61 -1.40
N GLU A 307 -14.94 -49.77 -1.61
CA GLU A 307 -15.06 -50.91 -0.68
C GLU A 307 -14.52 -50.56 0.72
N LYS A 308 -13.35 -49.93 0.80
CA LYS A 308 -12.75 -49.49 2.05
C LYS A 308 -13.69 -48.58 2.84
N TYR A 309 -14.26 -47.56 2.21
CA TYR A 309 -15.17 -46.62 2.88
C TYR A 309 -16.53 -47.26 3.22
N LYS A 310 -17.06 -48.16 2.36
CA LYS A 310 -18.29 -48.92 2.63
C LYS A 310 -18.16 -49.81 3.85
N ALA A 311 -17.01 -50.45 4.01
CA ALA A 311 -16.72 -51.33 5.17
C ALA A 311 -16.56 -50.56 6.47
N LYS A 312 -16.03 -49.31 6.42
CA LYS A 312 -15.73 -48.49 7.60
C LYS A 312 -16.90 -47.59 8.04
N ALA A 313 -17.79 -47.21 7.13
CA ALA A 313 -18.86 -46.27 7.41
C ALA A 313 -20.02 -46.90 8.18
N LEU A 314 -20.55 -46.19 9.18
CA LEU A 314 -21.77 -46.56 9.92
C LEU A 314 -23.06 -46.10 9.20
N LYS A 315 -22.93 -45.47 8.02
CA LYS A 315 -24.03 -44.94 7.21
C LYS A 315 -24.13 -45.65 5.85
N HIS A 316 -25.28 -45.54 5.21
CA HIS A 316 -25.49 -46.14 3.89
C HIS A 316 -24.81 -45.29 2.80
N ILE A 317 -23.87 -45.89 2.06
CA ILE A 317 -23.16 -45.24 0.95
C ILE A 317 -23.55 -45.97 -0.34
N THR A 318 -24.03 -45.19 -1.32
CA THR A 318 -24.32 -45.69 -2.68
C THR A 318 -23.28 -45.09 -3.62
N TYR A 319 -22.69 -45.95 -4.46
CA TYR A 319 -21.72 -45.51 -5.47
C TYR A 319 -22.30 -45.62 -6.86
N ARG A 320 -22.09 -44.56 -7.70
CA ARG A 320 -22.40 -44.58 -9.14
C ARG A 320 -21.15 -44.32 -9.96
N TRP A 321 -21.09 -44.93 -11.11
CA TRP A 321 -19.91 -44.95 -11.98
C TRP A 321 -20.27 -44.43 -13.37
N ASN A 322 -19.62 -43.38 -13.82
CA ASN A 322 -19.74 -42.79 -15.15
C ASN A 322 -18.33 -42.48 -15.71
N LEU A 323 -17.50 -43.53 -15.82
CA LEU A 323 -16.12 -43.39 -16.26
C LEU A 323 -16.06 -43.54 -17.79
N GLN A 324 -15.75 -42.44 -18.49
CA GLN A 324 -15.51 -42.38 -19.93
C GLN A 324 -14.04 -42.63 -20.27
N VAL A 325 -13.15 -42.32 -19.34
CA VAL A 325 -11.69 -42.57 -19.40
C VAL A 325 -11.33 -43.46 -18.22
N ASP A 326 -10.69 -44.58 -18.50
CA ASP A 326 -10.32 -45.57 -17.47
C ASP A 326 -8.90 -45.37 -16.94
N THR A 327 -8.07 -44.53 -17.61
CA THR A 327 -6.67 -44.31 -17.23
C THR A 327 -6.33 -42.83 -17.23
N VAL A 328 -5.43 -42.40 -16.31
CA VAL A 328 -4.88 -41.06 -16.23
C VAL A 328 -3.37 -41.12 -15.96
N TYR A 329 -2.62 -40.09 -16.36
CA TYR A 329 -1.19 -39.99 -16.13
C TYR A 329 -0.91 -39.25 -14.82
N ALA A 330 -0.58 -40.01 -13.77
CA ALA A 330 -0.38 -39.45 -12.43
C ALA A 330 0.56 -40.33 -11.57
N ASP A 331 0.95 -39.85 -10.41
CA ASP A 331 1.51 -40.70 -9.35
C ASP A 331 0.36 -41.39 -8.62
N GLU A 332 0.33 -42.72 -8.70
CA GLU A 332 -0.80 -43.53 -8.23
C GLU A 332 -1.05 -43.34 -6.73
N GLU A 333 -0.01 -43.32 -5.91
CA GLU A 333 -0.12 -43.23 -4.45
C GLU A 333 -0.74 -41.88 -4.05
N PHE A 334 -0.21 -40.77 -4.56
CA PHE A 334 -0.68 -39.43 -4.23
C PHE A 334 -2.07 -39.15 -4.81
N LEU A 335 -2.37 -39.65 -6.03
CA LEU A 335 -3.71 -39.51 -6.62
C LEU A 335 -4.74 -40.28 -5.81
N LYS A 336 -4.44 -41.54 -5.42
CA LYS A 336 -5.29 -42.37 -4.58
C LYS A 336 -5.58 -41.69 -3.24
N GLU A 337 -4.58 -41.11 -2.63
CA GLU A 337 -4.74 -40.36 -1.35
C GLU A 337 -5.59 -39.10 -1.53
N ALA A 338 -5.41 -38.35 -2.62
CA ALA A 338 -6.23 -37.19 -2.96
C ALA A 338 -7.72 -37.58 -3.13
N LEU A 339 -8.00 -38.61 -3.90
CA LEU A 339 -9.35 -39.15 -4.09
C LEU A 339 -9.94 -39.68 -2.78
N SER A 340 -9.14 -40.36 -1.95
CA SER A 340 -9.53 -40.79 -0.61
C SER A 340 -9.97 -39.62 0.28
N ASN A 341 -9.29 -38.48 0.21
CA ASN A 341 -9.67 -37.25 0.97
C ASN A 341 -11.02 -36.69 0.47
N LEU A 342 -11.30 -36.73 -0.84
CA LEU A 342 -12.60 -36.27 -1.38
C LEU A 342 -13.73 -37.19 -0.92
N ILE A 343 -13.52 -38.51 -0.96
CA ILE A 343 -14.50 -39.50 -0.49
C ILE A 343 -14.75 -39.36 1.03
N ASP A 344 -13.67 -39.17 1.81
CA ASP A 344 -13.78 -38.96 3.25
C ASP A 344 -14.63 -37.72 3.58
N ASN A 345 -14.44 -36.62 2.84
CA ASN A 345 -15.26 -35.42 2.97
C ASN A 345 -16.73 -35.68 2.60
N ALA A 346 -17.00 -36.35 1.48
CA ALA A 346 -18.35 -36.73 1.07
C ALA A 346 -19.07 -37.52 2.16
N VAL A 347 -18.39 -38.51 2.75
CA VAL A 347 -18.90 -39.30 3.86
C VAL A 347 -19.07 -38.48 5.14
N LYS A 348 -18.11 -37.65 5.50
CA LYS A 348 -18.17 -36.84 6.73
C LYS A 348 -19.26 -35.79 6.69
N PHE A 349 -19.38 -35.09 5.58
CA PHE A 349 -20.26 -33.92 5.43
C PHE A 349 -21.61 -34.30 4.78
N SER A 350 -22.13 -35.49 5.07
CA SER A 350 -23.41 -35.96 4.60
C SER A 350 -24.30 -36.48 5.73
N GLY A 351 -25.58 -36.69 5.44
CA GLY A 351 -26.58 -37.20 6.37
C GLY A 351 -26.41 -38.68 6.73
N LYS A 352 -27.53 -39.37 6.97
CA LYS A 352 -27.55 -40.81 7.22
C LYS A 352 -27.26 -41.63 5.97
N GLU A 353 -27.47 -41.06 4.83
CA GLU A 353 -27.26 -41.67 3.51
C GLU A 353 -26.48 -40.68 2.64
N VAL A 354 -25.64 -41.18 1.76
CA VAL A 354 -24.93 -40.38 0.76
C VAL A 354 -24.77 -41.19 -0.53
N GLU A 355 -25.03 -40.53 -1.65
CA GLU A 355 -24.69 -41.04 -2.96
C GLU A 355 -23.41 -40.32 -3.45
N ILE A 356 -22.42 -41.13 -3.87
CA ILE A 356 -21.17 -40.63 -4.43
C ILE A 356 -21.05 -41.10 -5.86
N THR A 357 -20.99 -40.15 -6.81
CA THR A 357 -20.86 -40.45 -8.23
C THR A 357 -19.44 -40.11 -8.69
N PHE A 358 -18.76 -41.08 -9.25
CA PHE A 358 -17.46 -40.89 -9.90
C PHE A 358 -17.68 -40.75 -11.42
N SER A 359 -17.11 -39.71 -12.00
CA SER A 359 -17.10 -39.46 -13.43
C SER A 359 -15.69 -39.15 -13.91
N SER A 360 -15.34 -39.61 -15.09
CA SER A 360 -14.08 -39.26 -15.74
C SER A 360 -14.30 -38.98 -17.22
N GLY A 361 -13.44 -38.18 -17.82
CA GLY A 361 -13.48 -37.89 -19.25
C GLY A 361 -12.24 -37.19 -19.72
N ARG A 362 -12.14 -36.96 -21.02
CA ARG A 362 -10.99 -36.29 -21.66
C ARG A 362 -11.43 -34.99 -22.30
N LEU A 363 -10.63 -33.95 -22.06
CA LEU A 363 -10.69 -32.66 -22.71
C LEU A 363 -9.41 -32.43 -23.56
N PRO A 364 -9.38 -31.48 -24.48
CA PRO A 364 -8.17 -31.19 -25.23
C PRO A 364 -7.00 -30.87 -24.29
N GLY A 365 -6.04 -31.78 -24.18
CA GLY A 365 -4.84 -31.63 -23.36
C GLY A 365 -4.95 -31.96 -21.87
N GLU A 366 -6.13 -32.33 -21.36
CA GLU A 366 -6.36 -32.65 -19.95
C GLU A 366 -7.32 -33.81 -19.78
N ASP A 367 -7.08 -34.67 -18.82
CA ASP A 367 -8.04 -35.65 -18.32
C ASP A 367 -8.70 -35.09 -17.05
N TYR A 368 -10.00 -35.38 -16.83
CA TYR A 368 -10.67 -34.97 -15.61
C TYR A 368 -11.26 -36.17 -14.85
N ILE A 369 -11.28 -36.02 -13.51
CA ILE A 369 -11.91 -36.92 -12.57
C ILE A 369 -12.85 -36.10 -11.70
N LYS A 370 -14.14 -36.47 -11.66
CA LYS A 370 -15.15 -35.83 -10.84
C LYS A 370 -15.58 -36.73 -9.69
N VAL A 371 -15.71 -36.11 -8.51
CA VAL A 371 -16.31 -36.74 -7.33
C VAL A 371 -17.50 -35.85 -6.93
N HIS A 372 -18.71 -36.37 -7.18
CA HIS A 372 -19.96 -35.69 -6.83
C HIS A 372 -20.58 -36.38 -5.64
N ASP A 373 -21.03 -35.65 -4.63
CA ASP A 373 -21.71 -36.17 -3.44
C ASP A 373 -23.03 -35.43 -3.18
N THR A 374 -24.01 -36.13 -2.66
CA THR A 374 -25.31 -35.61 -2.22
C THR A 374 -25.27 -35.24 -0.73
N GLY A 375 -24.19 -34.61 -0.28
CA GLY A 375 -24.00 -34.16 1.09
C GLY A 375 -24.66 -32.83 1.39
N PHE A 376 -24.16 -32.16 2.45
CA PHE A 376 -24.72 -30.88 2.88
C PHE A 376 -24.36 -29.70 1.98
N GLY A 377 -23.53 -29.89 0.96
CA GLY A 377 -23.03 -28.84 0.11
C GLY A 377 -22.17 -27.80 0.88
N ILE A 378 -21.66 -26.81 0.18
CA ILE A 378 -20.74 -25.78 0.72
C ILE A 378 -21.31 -24.39 0.44
N PRO A 379 -21.52 -23.55 1.47
CA PRO A 379 -21.98 -22.17 1.30
C PRO A 379 -21.07 -21.36 0.37
N LEU A 380 -21.63 -20.53 -0.49
CA LEU A 380 -20.90 -19.71 -1.46
C LEU A 380 -19.78 -18.88 -0.84
N LYS A 381 -20.01 -18.33 0.36
CA LYS A 381 -19.03 -17.53 1.12
C LYS A 381 -17.77 -18.30 1.51
N ASP A 382 -17.87 -19.64 1.63
CA ASP A 382 -16.80 -20.52 2.08
C ASP A 382 -16.06 -21.18 0.90
N GLN A 383 -16.70 -21.31 -0.29
CA GLN A 383 -16.16 -22.01 -1.44
C GLN A 383 -14.78 -21.52 -1.90
N SER A 384 -14.51 -20.22 -1.80
CA SER A 384 -13.20 -19.66 -2.16
C SER A 384 -12.08 -19.98 -1.17
N LYS A 385 -12.40 -20.46 0.03
CA LYS A 385 -11.45 -20.64 1.14
C LYS A 385 -11.22 -22.09 1.53
N ILE A 386 -12.09 -23.01 1.08
CA ILE A 386 -12.00 -24.43 1.51
C ILE A 386 -10.69 -25.13 1.14
N PHE A 387 -9.96 -24.60 0.17
CA PHE A 387 -8.64 -25.09 -0.23
C PHE A 387 -7.49 -24.40 0.53
N GLU A 388 -7.78 -23.33 1.30
CA GLU A 388 -6.76 -22.68 2.13
C GLU A 388 -6.36 -23.60 3.28
N LYS A 389 -5.06 -23.63 3.57
CA LYS A 389 -4.50 -24.45 4.66
C LYS A 389 -5.09 -24.00 6.00
N TYR A 390 -5.54 -24.95 6.81
CA TYR A 390 -6.13 -24.74 8.14
C TYR A 390 -7.51 -24.06 8.14
N GLU A 391 -8.04 -23.68 6.98
CA GLU A 391 -9.40 -23.15 6.92
C GLU A 391 -10.40 -24.28 7.14
N ARG A 392 -11.34 -24.02 8.02
CA ARG A 392 -12.55 -24.83 8.21
C ARG A 392 -13.70 -23.99 7.68
N ALA A 393 -14.44 -24.48 6.72
CA ALA A 393 -15.71 -23.84 6.37
C ALA A 393 -16.48 -23.59 7.67
N SER A 394 -17.23 -22.49 7.79
CA SER A 394 -18.01 -22.08 8.97
C SER A 394 -19.00 -23.14 9.50
N ALA A 395 -18.84 -24.35 9.02
CA ALA A 395 -19.36 -25.60 9.60
C ALA A 395 -19.00 -25.85 11.09
N ALA A 396 -18.10 -25.06 11.68
CA ALA A 396 -17.88 -25.08 13.13
C ALA A 396 -19.17 -24.76 13.91
N ASP A 397 -20.10 -23.97 13.37
CA ASP A 397 -21.45 -23.82 13.91
C ASP A 397 -22.36 -25.05 13.68
N ARG A 398 -21.93 -25.98 12.83
CA ARG A 398 -22.66 -27.24 12.54
C ARG A 398 -22.29 -28.39 13.50
N SER A 399 -21.60 -28.14 14.58
CA SER A 399 -21.50 -29.10 15.69
C SER A 399 -22.88 -29.54 16.21
N ARG A 400 -23.96 -28.88 15.78
CA ARG A 400 -25.35 -29.35 15.90
C ARG A 400 -25.63 -30.70 15.22
N TYR A 401 -24.79 -31.10 14.28
CA TYR A 401 -24.93 -32.38 13.55
C TYR A 401 -23.87 -33.44 13.88
N GLY A 402 -23.05 -33.21 14.92
CA GLY A 402 -22.16 -34.25 15.48
C GLY A 402 -21.08 -34.77 14.51
N GLY A 403 -20.68 -33.99 13.52
CA GLY A 403 -19.66 -34.42 12.57
C GLY A 403 -18.26 -34.43 13.21
N PRO A 404 -17.44 -35.47 12.96
CA PRO A 404 -16.08 -35.53 13.50
C PRO A 404 -15.22 -34.39 13.04
N ALA A 405 -14.45 -33.84 13.98
CA ALA A 405 -13.49 -32.79 13.71
C ALA A 405 -12.44 -33.26 12.69
N GLY A 406 -12.21 -32.50 11.64
CA GLY A 406 -11.13 -32.73 10.67
C GLY A 406 -10.10 -31.62 10.71
N PHE A 407 -8.84 -31.88 10.37
CA PHE A 407 -7.71 -30.93 10.45
C PHE A 407 -7.77 -29.73 9.48
N GLY A 408 -8.73 -29.70 8.55
CA GLY A 408 -8.71 -28.70 7.46
C GLY A 408 -7.53 -28.89 6.50
N LEU A 409 -6.91 -30.07 6.47
CA LEU A 409 -5.79 -30.39 5.60
C LEU A 409 -6.19 -31.16 4.35
N GLY A 410 -7.34 -31.87 4.37
CA GLY A 410 -7.72 -32.82 3.29
C GLY A 410 -7.86 -32.15 1.93
N LEU A 411 -8.62 -31.05 1.85
CA LEU A 411 -8.82 -30.33 0.58
C LEU A 411 -7.57 -29.56 0.15
N ASN A 412 -6.80 -29.02 1.11
CA ASN A 412 -5.51 -28.41 0.79
C ASN A 412 -4.53 -29.47 0.24
N TYR A 413 -4.52 -30.67 0.81
CA TYR A 413 -3.73 -31.79 0.30
C TYR A 413 -4.12 -32.12 -1.16
N VAL A 414 -5.43 -32.23 -1.44
CA VAL A 414 -5.94 -32.47 -2.80
C VAL A 414 -5.41 -31.39 -3.76
N LEU A 415 -5.56 -30.11 -3.40
CA LEU A 415 -5.08 -29.01 -4.22
C LEU A 415 -3.58 -29.11 -4.48
N ARG A 416 -2.76 -29.31 -3.44
CA ARG A 416 -1.30 -29.37 -3.57
C ARG A 416 -0.80 -30.56 -4.37
N VAL A 417 -1.42 -31.71 -4.19
CA VAL A 417 -1.10 -32.91 -5.01
C VAL A 417 -1.42 -32.65 -6.48
N VAL A 418 -2.60 -32.11 -6.78
CA VAL A 418 -3.01 -31.82 -8.16
C VAL A 418 -2.14 -30.73 -8.79
N GLU A 419 -1.80 -29.66 -8.06
CA GLU A 419 -0.85 -28.64 -8.50
C GLU A 419 0.54 -29.23 -8.80
N ALA A 420 1.05 -30.13 -7.95
CA ALA A 420 2.31 -30.81 -8.18
C ALA A 420 2.29 -31.70 -9.43
N HIS A 421 1.11 -32.24 -9.79
CA HIS A 421 0.92 -32.93 -11.07
C HIS A 421 0.83 -31.99 -12.28
N GLY A 422 0.78 -30.64 -12.06
CA GLY A 422 0.60 -29.63 -13.10
C GLY A 422 -0.86 -29.46 -13.50
N GLY A 423 -1.77 -29.95 -12.68
CA GLY A 423 -3.22 -29.90 -12.86
C GLY A 423 -3.89 -28.75 -12.08
N ARG A 424 -5.22 -28.79 -12.01
CA ARG A 424 -6.06 -27.86 -11.25
C ARG A 424 -7.29 -28.57 -10.66
N VAL A 425 -7.85 -27.99 -9.60
CA VAL A 425 -9.07 -28.47 -8.96
C VAL A 425 -10.14 -27.40 -9.05
N THR A 426 -11.38 -27.78 -9.36
CA THR A 426 -12.55 -26.91 -9.31
C THR A 426 -13.61 -27.48 -8.39
N LEU A 427 -14.48 -26.60 -7.88
CA LEU A 427 -15.62 -26.94 -7.05
C LEU A 427 -16.89 -26.35 -7.64
N GLU A 428 -17.93 -27.16 -7.72
CA GLU A 428 -19.31 -26.74 -7.91
C GLU A 428 -20.14 -27.27 -6.74
N SER A 429 -20.87 -26.43 -6.03
CA SER A 429 -21.62 -26.86 -4.85
C SER A 429 -22.79 -25.95 -4.57
N ILE A 430 -23.91 -26.55 -4.15
CA ILE A 430 -25.10 -25.85 -3.65
C ILE A 430 -25.33 -26.28 -2.20
N GLU A 431 -25.41 -25.32 -1.30
CA GLU A 431 -25.66 -25.56 0.13
C GLU A 431 -26.99 -26.29 0.33
N GLY A 432 -26.96 -27.43 1.00
CA GLY A 432 -28.11 -28.30 1.26
C GLY A 432 -28.39 -29.34 0.19
N GLU A 433 -27.68 -29.32 -0.94
CA GLU A 433 -27.97 -30.23 -2.06
C GLU A 433 -26.80 -31.15 -2.43
N TYR A 434 -25.64 -30.59 -2.81
CA TYR A 434 -24.51 -31.38 -3.29
C TYR A 434 -23.17 -30.64 -3.24
N SER A 435 -22.04 -31.41 -3.34
CA SER A 435 -20.74 -30.88 -3.73
C SER A 435 -20.16 -31.75 -4.87
N GLU A 436 -19.56 -31.08 -5.85
CA GLU A 436 -18.85 -31.73 -6.96
C GLU A 436 -17.43 -31.16 -7.06
N PHE A 437 -16.44 -31.98 -6.80
CA PHE A 437 -15.02 -31.66 -6.97
C PHE A 437 -14.55 -32.26 -8.29
N THR A 438 -13.92 -31.43 -9.14
CA THR A 438 -13.31 -31.86 -10.39
C THR A 438 -11.80 -31.65 -10.35
N ILE A 439 -11.05 -32.73 -10.50
CA ILE A 439 -9.61 -32.76 -10.65
C ILE A 439 -9.30 -32.80 -12.15
N TYR A 440 -8.48 -31.90 -12.65
CA TYR A 440 -7.96 -31.87 -14.00
C TYR A 440 -6.47 -32.18 -13.95
N LEU A 441 -6.04 -33.16 -14.76
CA LEU A 441 -4.65 -33.58 -14.88
C LEU A 441 -4.20 -33.45 -16.33
N PRO A 442 -2.95 -33.04 -16.61
CA PRO A 442 -2.40 -33.00 -17.95
C PRO A 442 -2.45 -34.40 -18.58
N ALA A 443 -2.90 -34.50 -19.84
CA ALA A 443 -2.85 -35.77 -20.57
C ALA A 443 -1.38 -36.19 -20.82
N GLU A 444 -1.13 -37.48 -20.95
CA GLU A 444 0.21 -38.05 -21.10
C GLU A 444 1.01 -37.44 -22.26
N GLU A 445 0.37 -37.15 -23.40
CA GLU A 445 0.97 -36.52 -24.58
C GLU A 445 1.57 -35.13 -24.27
N ASN A 446 0.95 -34.34 -23.40
CA ASN A 446 1.41 -33.01 -23.03
C ASN A 446 2.40 -33.02 -21.86
N ALA A 447 2.48 -34.09 -21.09
CA ALA A 447 3.43 -34.22 -19.98
C ALA A 447 4.88 -34.41 -20.49
N THR A 448 5.04 -34.97 -21.66
CA THR A 448 6.34 -35.19 -22.30
C THR A 448 6.88 -33.93 -22.94
N GLU A 449 6.04 -33.05 -23.50
CA GLU A 449 6.47 -31.77 -24.11
C GLU A 449 6.91 -30.70 -23.11
N ARG A 450 6.43 -30.72 -21.86
CA ARG A 450 6.82 -29.79 -20.81
C ARG A 450 8.15 -30.10 -20.12
N LYS A 451 8.83 -31.21 -20.48
CA LYS A 451 10.12 -31.64 -19.92
C LYS A 451 11.36 -31.11 -20.69
N LEU A 452 11.19 -30.25 -21.70
CA LEU A 452 12.28 -29.57 -22.44
C LEU A 452 11.88 -28.09 -22.53
N PRO A 453 12.69 -27.07 -22.18
CA PRO A 453 14.13 -27.05 -21.94
C PRO A 453 14.56 -26.18 -20.73
N GLU A 454 15.42 -26.66 -19.89
CA GLU A 454 16.33 -25.83 -19.08
C GLU A 454 17.67 -26.55 -18.87
N GLU A 455 18.35 -26.91 -19.96
CA GLU A 455 19.79 -27.15 -19.96
C GLU A 455 20.33 -26.68 -21.31
N GLU A 456 20.66 -25.39 -21.37
CA GLU A 456 21.68 -24.77 -22.23
C GLU A 456 21.46 -23.25 -22.26
N GLN A 457 21.96 -22.56 -21.25
CA GLN A 457 22.66 -21.26 -21.42
C GLN A 457 23.43 -20.93 -20.13
#